data_5e0089766995d6e4d919990d7800ce05
#
_entry.id   5e0089766995d6e4d919990d7800ce05
#
_cell.length_a   1.000
_cell.length_b   1.000
_cell.length_c   1.000
_cell.angle_alpha   90.00
_cell.angle_beta   90.00
_cell.angle_gamma   90.00
#
_symmetry.space_group_name_H-M   'P 1'
#
loop_
_entity.id
_entity.type
_entity.pdbx_description
1 polymer ?
#
loop_
_entity_poly.entity_id
_entity_poly.type
_entity_poly.pdbx_seq_one_letter_code
_entity_poly.pdbx_strand_id
1 'polypeptide(L)'
;TSCSVETEADCSGTYLGDGTNCSGDPCAAPTGACCYSTGCSVQTEDDCSGTYLGDGTSCAGDPCGSSDPALLGLSWTIVGANLVDDASATWTVDVYAHLSDGCRLDAVAGDTSQQKMVSTTSSFYQHPYGGPTSQNINPLLFPTFPDLEYDSFATIGLTNSDGNAMSDIGIDWTNFE
;
A
#
# COMPACT_ATOMS: atom_id res chain seq x y z
N THR A 1 31.36 8.86 -25.08
CA THR A 1 32.36 7.90 -25.58
C THR A 1 31.85 7.36 -26.92
N SER A 2 32.71 7.32 -27.94
CA SER A 2 32.35 6.78 -29.26
C SER A 2 33.01 5.42 -29.43
N CYS A 3 32.32 4.48 -30.08
CA CYS A 3 32.85 3.18 -30.43
C CYS A 3 33.42 3.20 -31.83
N SER A 4 34.62 2.60 -32.04
CA SER A 4 35.24 2.35 -33.35
C SER A 4 35.68 0.89 -33.44
N VAL A 5 35.67 0.33 -34.65
CA VAL A 5 36.19 -1.04 -34.90
C VAL A 5 37.64 -0.90 -35.34
N GLU A 6 38.55 -1.32 -34.47
CA GLU A 6 40.00 -1.19 -34.65
C GLU A 6 40.71 -2.46 -34.19
N THR A 7 41.99 -2.58 -34.53
CA THR A 7 42.83 -3.65 -33.94
C THR A 7 43.22 -3.29 -32.50
N GLU A 8 43.59 -4.28 -31.71
CA GLU A 8 44.08 -4.04 -30.35
C GLU A 8 45.23 -3.02 -30.29
N ALA A 9 46.11 -3.10 -31.28
CA ALA A 9 47.30 -2.22 -31.38
C ALA A 9 46.93 -0.75 -31.70
N ASP A 10 45.81 -0.52 -32.36
CA ASP A 10 45.35 0.82 -32.77
C ASP A 10 44.37 1.42 -31.78
N CYS A 11 43.81 0.63 -30.88
CA CYS A 11 42.81 1.05 -29.90
C CYS A 11 43.43 1.93 -28.82
N SER A 12 43.03 3.19 -28.76
CA SER A 12 43.46 4.15 -27.72
C SER A 12 42.57 4.14 -26.46
N GLY A 13 41.49 3.37 -26.47
CA GLY A 13 40.52 3.22 -25.38
C GLY A 13 40.52 1.81 -24.79
N THR A 14 39.37 1.29 -24.41
CA THR A 14 39.18 -0.07 -23.93
C THR A 14 38.92 -1.01 -25.13
N TYR A 15 39.80 -1.94 -25.40
CA TYR A 15 39.61 -2.97 -26.42
C TYR A 15 38.71 -4.08 -25.88
N LEU A 16 37.61 -4.37 -26.57
CA LEU A 16 36.57 -5.34 -26.16
C LEU A 16 36.82 -6.76 -26.69
N GLY A 17 37.88 -6.95 -27.52
CA GLY A 17 38.28 -8.25 -28.07
C GLY A 17 37.96 -8.41 -29.58
N ASP A 18 38.64 -9.40 -30.19
CA ASP A 18 38.49 -9.72 -31.61
C ASP A 18 37.05 -10.15 -31.95
N GLY A 19 36.55 -9.64 -33.08
CA GLY A 19 35.23 -9.99 -33.59
C GLY A 19 34.10 -9.19 -32.94
N THR A 20 34.39 -8.28 -32.01
CA THR A 20 33.41 -7.34 -31.47
C THR A 20 33.12 -6.22 -32.48
N ASN A 21 31.95 -5.62 -32.39
CA ASN A 21 31.53 -4.50 -33.23
C ASN A 21 30.78 -3.46 -32.40
N CYS A 22 30.51 -2.31 -32.99
CA CYS A 22 29.83 -1.21 -32.31
C CYS A 22 28.27 -1.31 -32.32
N SER A 23 27.71 -2.45 -32.66
CA SER A 23 26.29 -2.67 -32.66
C SER A 23 25.76 -2.74 -31.22
N GLY A 24 24.72 -1.96 -30.91
CA GLY A 24 24.13 -1.94 -29.57
C GLY A 24 24.86 -1.07 -28.54
N ASP A 25 25.76 -0.18 -29.01
CA ASP A 25 26.54 0.74 -28.17
C ASP A 25 27.27 0.02 -27.00
N PRO A 26 28.26 -0.86 -27.33
CA PRO A 26 28.99 -1.63 -26.32
C PRO A 26 29.86 -0.78 -25.38
N CYS A 27 30.02 0.52 -25.70
CA CYS A 27 30.73 1.50 -24.90
C CYS A 27 29.80 2.42 -24.11
N ALA A 28 28.49 2.17 -24.15
CA ALA A 28 27.57 2.88 -23.28
C ALA A 28 27.93 2.65 -21.81
N ALA A 29 27.94 3.70 -21.03
CA ALA A 29 28.10 3.53 -19.59
C ALA A 29 26.96 2.68 -19.05
N PRO A 30 27.26 1.69 -18.21
CA PRO A 30 26.21 0.87 -17.60
C PRO A 30 25.25 1.75 -16.80
N THR A 31 23.99 1.37 -16.76
CA THR A 31 22.95 2.09 -16.02
C THR A 31 22.32 1.20 -14.96
N GLY A 32 21.86 1.81 -13.89
CA GLY A 32 21.17 1.14 -12.81
C GLY A 32 20.14 2.04 -12.14
N ALA A 33 19.39 1.49 -11.21
CA ALA A 33 18.41 2.25 -10.45
C ALA A 33 19.08 3.26 -9.52
N CYS A 34 18.67 4.51 -9.60
CA CYS A 34 19.07 5.60 -8.73
C CYS A 34 17.86 6.03 -7.88
N CYS A 35 18.02 5.95 -6.57
CA CYS A 35 16.98 6.25 -5.59
C CYS A 35 17.08 7.67 -5.10
N TYR A 36 15.98 8.38 -5.14
CA TYR A 36 15.78 9.71 -4.59
C TYR A 36 14.72 9.68 -3.50
N SER A 37 14.61 10.77 -2.75
CA SER A 37 13.49 10.95 -1.80
C SER A 37 12.10 10.99 -2.47
N THR A 38 12.05 11.25 -3.78
CA THR A 38 10.81 11.41 -4.55
C THR A 38 10.56 10.27 -5.54
N GLY A 39 11.41 9.23 -5.57
CA GLY A 39 11.22 8.10 -6.47
C GLY A 39 12.51 7.49 -7.00
N CYS A 40 12.40 6.75 -8.08
CA CYS A 40 13.46 6.00 -8.73
C CYS A 40 13.58 6.37 -10.20
N SER A 41 14.82 6.49 -10.72
CA SER A 41 15.10 6.57 -12.16
C SER A 41 16.27 5.69 -12.53
N VAL A 42 16.31 5.20 -13.79
CA VAL A 42 17.44 4.41 -14.31
C VAL A 42 18.42 5.34 -15.01
N GLN A 43 19.65 5.38 -14.53
CA GLN A 43 20.71 6.24 -15.05
C GLN A 43 22.10 5.68 -14.74
N THR A 44 23.16 6.36 -15.19
CA THR A 44 24.55 6.00 -14.86
C THR A 44 24.86 6.32 -13.39
N GLU A 45 25.87 5.69 -12.81
CA GLU A 45 26.34 6.01 -11.46
C GLU A 45 26.76 7.49 -11.34
N ASP A 46 27.46 8.02 -12.36
CA ASP A 46 27.94 9.41 -12.39
C ASP A 46 26.79 10.44 -12.42
N ASP A 47 25.67 10.09 -13.04
CA ASP A 47 24.48 10.96 -13.12
C ASP A 47 23.57 10.84 -11.90
N CYS A 48 23.76 9.81 -11.06
CA CYS A 48 22.97 9.53 -9.88
C CYS A 48 23.36 10.46 -8.73
N SER A 49 22.52 11.46 -8.46
CA SER A 49 22.70 12.33 -7.27
C SER A 49 22.05 11.78 -6.00
N GLY A 50 21.41 10.61 -6.07
CA GLY A 50 20.80 9.88 -4.96
C GLY A 50 21.61 8.65 -4.56
N THR A 51 20.92 7.56 -4.19
CA THR A 51 21.57 6.27 -3.89
C THR A 51 21.54 5.39 -5.14
N TYR A 52 22.71 5.10 -5.70
CA TYR A 52 22.85 4.17 -6.82
C TYR A 52 22.84 2.71 -6.34
N LEU A 53 21.98 1.88 -6.91
CA LEU A 53 21.82 0.48 -6.50
C LEU A 53 22.70 -0.51 -7.28
N GLY A 54 23.49 -0.02 -8.22
CA GLY A 54 24.40 -0.83 -9.03
C GLY A 54 23.90 -1.05 -10.47
N ASP A 55 24.85 -1.44 -11.34
CA ASP A 55 24.61 -1.66 -12.76
C ASP A 55 23.60 -2.77 -13.01
N GLY A 56 22.75 -2.56 -14.03
CA GLY A 56 21.74 -3.53 -14.43
C GLY A 56 20.51 -3.60 -13.50
N THR A 57 20.49 -2.83 -12.41
CA THR A 57 19.30 -2.73 -11.57
C THR A 57 18.23 -1.86 -12.24
N SER A 58 16.96 -2.06 -11.89
CA SER A 58 15.84 -1.33 -12.46
C SER A 58 14.92 -0.78 -11.37
N CYS A 59 14.06 0.17 -11.70
CA CYS A 59 13.07 0.72 -10.79
C CYS A 59 11.81 -0.16 -10.65
N ALA A 60 11.80 -1.36 -11.24
CA ALA A 60 10.68 -2.29 -11.11
C ALA A 60 10.63 -2.89 -9.70
N GLY A 61 9.41 -2.91 -9.10
CA GLY A 61 9.22 -3.46 -7.75
C GLY A 61 9.62 -2.55 -6.60
N ASP A 62 9.77 -1.25 -6.88
CA ASP A 62 10.15 -0.21 -5.90
C ASP A 62 11.42 -0.54 -5.08
N PRO A 63 12.58 -0.70 -5.74
CA PRO A 63 13.84 -1.06 -5.06
C PRO A 63 14.37 0.05 -4.15
N CYS A 64 13.85 1.27 -4.32
CA CYS A 64 14.25 2.42 -3.51
C CYS A 64 13.52 2.48 -2.17
N GLY A 65 12.45 1.70 -2.03
CA GLY A 65 11.53 1.74 -0.90
C GLY A 65 11.20 3.18 -0.52
N SER A 66 9.99 3.65 -0.71
CA SER A 66 9.66 4.97 -0.22
C SER A 66 10.03 5.02 1.26
N SER A 67 10.96 5.91 1.64
CA SER A 67 11.39 6.08 3.03
C SER A 67 10.25 6.60 3.92
N ASP A 68 9.18 7.08 3.30
CA ASP A 68 7.95 7.44 3.98
C ASP A 68 7.02 6.22 4.03
N PRO A 69 6.69 5.73 5.22
CA PRO A 69 5.74 4.64 5.34
C PRO A 69 4.40 5.09 4.72
N ALA A 70 3.84 4.26 3.82
CA ALA A 70 2.54 4.55 3.24
C ALA A 70 1.47 4.74 4.33
N LEU A 71 1.58 4.01 5.44
CA LEU A 71 0.77 4.18 6.64
C LEU A 71 1.52 5.05 7.66
N LEU A 72 1.05 6.28 7.88
CA LEU A 72 1.61 7.23 8.84
C LEU A 72 1.17 6.96 10.28
N GLY A 73 0.03 6.30 10.46
CA GLY A 73 -0.48 5.96 11.78
C GLY A 73 -1.99 5.76 11.79
N LEU A 74 -2.53 5.59 12.99
CA LEU A 74 -3.96 5.49 13.25
C LEU A 74 -4.41 6.66 14.11
N SER A 75 -5.64 7.12 13.90
CA SER A 75 -6.34 8.01 14.82
C SER A 75 -7.77 7.54 15.01
N TRP A 76 -8.47 8.13 15.96
CA TRP A 76 -9.85 7.82 16.21
C TRP A 76 -10.65 9.09 16.55
N THR A 77 -11.94 9.04 16.28
CA THR A 77 -12.88 10.11 16.60
C THR A 77 -14.12 9.51 17.24
N ILE A 78 -14.59 10.12 18.31
CA ILE A 78 -15.87 9.76 18.91
C ILE A 78 -16.98 10.35 18.04
N VAL A 79 -17.82 9.49 17.48
CA VAL A 79 -19.03 9.87 16.75
C VAL A 79 -20.14 10.26 17.71
N GLY A 80 -20.33 9.46 18.75
CA GLY A 80 -21.34 9.73 19.78
C GLY A 80 -21.41 8.63 20.84
N ALA A 81 -22.29 8.86 21.81
CA ALA A 81 -22.59 7.90 22.86
C ALA A 81 -24.06 7.49 22.78
N ASN A 82 -24.34 6.21 23.04
CA ASN A 82 -25.69 5.65 23.08
C ASN A 82 -26.49 5.90 21.78
N LEU A 83 -25.81 5.72 20.63
CA LEU A 83 -26.43 5.86 19.30
C LEU A 83 -27.13 4.58 18.86
N VAL A 84 -26.93 3.49 19.59
CA VAL A 84 -27.54 2.17 19.34
C VAL A 84 -28.49 1.80 20.47
N ASP A 85 -29.50 0.98 20.16
CA ASP A 85 -30.47 0.49 21.15
C ASP A 85 -29.86 -0.73 21.89
N ASP A 86 -28.94 -0.43 22.80
CA ASP A 86 -28.29 -1.40 23.69
C ASP A 86 -28.56 -1.05 25.16
N ALA A 87 -28.79 -2.05 25.98
CA ALA A 87 -29.01 -1.87 27.43
C ALA A 87 -27.77 -1.35 28.18
N SER A 88 -26.61 -1.45 27.57
CA SER A 88 -25.33 -0.95 28.10
C SER A 88 -25.01 0.44 27.54
N ALA A 89 -24.23 1.23 28.28
CA ALA A 89 -23.69 2.47 27.74
C ALA A 89 -22.71 2.15 26.60
N THR A 90 -22.93 2.71 25.43
CA THR A 90 -22.14 2.50 24.24
C THR A 90 -21.43 3.75 23.75
N TRP A 91 -20.30 3.58 23.10
CA TRP A 91 -19.58 4.63 22.39
C TRP A 91 -19.38 4.20 20.95
N THR A 92 -19.78 5.05 20.02
CA THR A 92 -19.46 4.88 18.60
C THR A 92 -18.19 5.64 18.28
N VAL A 93 -17.22 4.95 17.72
CA VAL A 93 -15.87 5.46 17.45
C VAL A 93 -15.47 5.07 16.03
N ASP A 94 -15.06 6.06 15.24
CA ASP A 94 -14.39 5.82 13.97
C ASP A 94 -12.88 5.75 14.16
N VAL A 95 -12.26 4.74 13.59
CA VAL A 95 -10.79 4.59 13.54
C VAL A 95 -10.30 4.79 12.12
N TYR A 96 -9.35 5.69 11.94
CA TYR A 96 -8.81 6.08 10.64
C TYR A 96 -7.36 5.65 10.48
N ALA A 97 -7.04 5.12 9.29
CA ALA A 97 -5.66 4.98 8.84
C ALA A 97 -5.22 6.27 8.11
N HIS A 98 -4.15 6.88 8.56
CA HIS A 98 -3.54 8.03 7.88
C HIS A 98 -2.49 7.54 6.90
N LEU A 99 -2.59 8.00 5.66
CA LEU A 99 -1.69 7.62 4.59
C LEU A 99 -0.85 8.83 4.14
N SER A 100 0.34 8.54 3.62
CA SER A 100 1.15 9.55 2.92
C SER A 100 0.42 10.08 1.69
N ASP A 101 0.73 11.31 1.29
CA ASP A 101 0.18 11.94 0.10
C ASP A 101 0.38 11.05 -1.13
N GLY A 102 -0.68 10.89 -1.92
CA GLY A 102 -0.67 10.04 -3.11
C GLY A 102 -0.82 8.54 -2.86
N CYS A 103 -0.83 8.10 -1.60
CA CYS A 103 -1.09 6.71 -1.24
C CYS A 103 -2.59 6.41 -1.12
N ARG A 104 -2.95 5.17 -1.37
CA ARG A 104 -4.32 4.64 -1.25
C ARG A 104 -4.28 3.33 -0.50
N LEU A 105 -5.26 3.10 0.37
CA LEU A 105 -5.47 1.81 1.01
C LEU A 105 -6.35 0.94 0.12
N ASP A 106 -5.79 -0.12 -0.43
CA ASP A 106 -6.53 -1.08 -1.25
C ASP A 106 -6.85 -2.37 -0.51
N ALA A 107 -6.02 -2.74 0.46
CA ALA A 107 -6.21 -3.94 1.27
C ALA A 107 -5.55 -3.82 2.64
N VAL A 108 -6.11 -4.52 3.61
CA VAL A 108 -5.48 -4.81 4.91
C VAL A 108 -5.27 -6.32 4.97
N ALA A 109 -4.03 -6.75 5.10
CA ALA A 109 -3.66 -8.15 5.11
C ALA A 109 -2.87 -8.51 6.37
N GLY A 110 -3.01 -9.75 6.80
CA GLY A 110 -2.23 -10.33 7.89
C GLY A 110 -2.01 -11.81 7.66
N ASP A 111 -1.08 -12.38 8.40
CA ASP A 111 -0.81 -13.81 8.43
C ASP A 111 -0.52 -14.27 9.87
N THR A 112 -0.13 -15.53 10.05
CA THR A 112 0.17 -16.09 11.38
C THR A 112 1.34 -15.43 12.09
N SER A 113 2.24 -14.76 11.35
CA SER A 113 3.42 -14.05 11.89
C SER A 113 3.17 -12.54 12.04
N GLN A 114 2.23 -11.99 11.27
CA GLN A 114 1.87 -10.58 11.21
C GLN A 114 0.34 -10.44 11.32
N GLN A 115 -0.20 -10.85 12.46
CA GLN A 115 -1.65 -10.79 12.70
C GLN A 115 -2.14 -9.35 12.73
N LYS A 116 -3.28 -9.10 12.08
CA LYS A 116 -4.07 -7.88 12.24
C LYS A 116 -5.24 -8.21 13.16
N MET A 117 -5.40 -7.43 14.20
CA MET A 117 -6.42 -7.66 15.22
C MET A 117 -7.06 -6.34 15.63
N VAL A 118 -8.37 -6.37 15.76
CA VAL A 118 -9.14 -5.33 16.42
C VAL A 118 -9.73 -5.93 17.69
N SER A 119 -9.52 -5.29 18.83
CA SER A 119 -10.01 -5.79 20.12
C SER A 119 -10.50 -4.66 20.99
N THR A 120 -11.44 -4.97 21.88
CA THR A 120 -11.97 -4.06 22.89
C THR A 120 -11.95 -4.75 24.26
N THR A 121 -11.99 -3.97 25.33
CA THR A 121 -12.14 -4.48 26.70
C THR A 121 -13.61 -4.74 27.10
N SER A 122 -14.53 -4.40 26.19
CA SER A 122 -15.97 -4.69 26.30
C SER A 122 -16.41 -5.62 25.18
N SER A 123 -17.59 -5.45 24.63
CA SER A 123 -18.05 -6.12 23.43
C SER A 123 -18.26 -5.11 22.30
N PHE A 124 -18.17 -5.57 21.07
CA PHE A 124 -18.65 -4.82 19.91
C PHE A 124 -20.17 -4.91 19.85
N TYR A 125 -20.82 -3.82 19.47
CA TYR A 125 -22.23 -3.86 19.12
C TYR A 125 -22.39 -4.51 17.76
N GLN A 126 -23.31 -5.47 17.66
CA GLN A 126 -23.63 -6.14 16.40
C GLN A 126 -25.14 -6.11 16.19
N HIS A 127 -25.57 -5.42 15.14
CA HIS A 127 -26.98 -5.34 14.80
C HIS A 127 -27.42 -6.61 14.05
N PRO A 128 -28.61 -7.20 14.35
CA PRO A 128 -29.06 -8.46 13.72
C PRO A 128 -29.15 -8.44 12.17
N TYR A 129 -29.19 -7.26 11.56
CA TYR A 129 -29.22 -7.06 10.11
C TYR A 129 -27.93 -6.42 9.57
N GLY A 130 -26.90 -6.31 10.41
CA GLY A 130 -25.57 -5.84 10.07
C GLY A 130 -24.59 -6.95 9.77
N GLY A 131 -23.33 -6.74 10.13
CA GLY A 131 -22.26 -7.71 10.03
C GLY A 131 -20.88 -7.07 9.95
N PRO A 132 -19.81 -7.87 9.89
CA PRO A 132 -18.45 -7.41 10.19
C PRO A 132 -17.83 -6.48 9.15
N THR A 133 -18.46 -6.31 8.00
CA THR A 133 -17.97 -5.41 6.94
C THR A 133 -19.04 -4.44 6.46
N SER A 134 -18.61 -3.31 5.92
CA SER A 134 -19.54 -2.31 5.34
C SER A 134 -20.41 -2.85 4.21
N GLN A 135 -20.07 -3.99 3.59
CA GLN A 135 -20.94 -4.69 2.65
C GLN A 135 -22.24 -5.23 3.31
N ASN A 136 -22.21 -5.48 4.60
CA ASN A 136 -23.37 -5.97 5.35
C ASN A 136 -24.30 -4.83 5.79
N ILE A 137 -23.87 -3.58 5.73
CA ILE A 137 -24.63 -2.41 6.18
C ILE A 137 -25.50 -1.90 5.04
N ASN A 138 -26.78 -2.27 5.05
CA ASN A 138 -27.73 -1.86 4.01
C ASN A 138 -28.43 -0.54 4.36
N PRO A 139 -28.13 0.57 3.68
CA PRO A 139 -28.70 1.89 4.00
C PRO A 139 -30.21 1.97 3.76
N LEU A 140 -30.79 1.08 2.98
CA LEU A 140 -32.25 1.02 2.78
C LEU A 140 -33.00 0.62 4.06
N LEU A 141 -32.32 0.02 5.02
CA LEU A 141 -32.89 -0.38 6.31
C LEU A 141 -32.84 0.72 7.38
N PHE A 142 -32.04 1.76 7.22
CA PHE A 142 -31.87 2.84 8.20
C PHE A 142 -33.20 3.53 8.64
N PRO A 143 -34.20 3.75 7.75
CA PRO A 143 -35.46 4.31 8.18
C PRO A 143 -36.23 3.44 9.18
N THR A 144 -35.98 2.12 9.19
CA THR A 144 -36.64 1.15 10.10
C THR A 144 -35.74 0.78 11.27
N PHE A 145 -34.44 0.74 11.06
CA PHE A 145 -33.40 0.37 12.02
C PHE A 145 -32.29 1.44 11.99
N PRO A 146 -32.49 2.58 12.63
CA PRO A 146 -31.52 3.69 12.56
C PRO A 146 -30.18 3.38 13.24
N ASP A 147 -30.17 2.47 14.19
CA ASP A 147 -28.99 2.00 14.91
C ASP A 147 -28.08 1.07 14.06
N LEU A 148 -28.60 0.53 12.95
CA LEU A 148 -27.80 -0.24 11.98
C LEU A 148 -26.67 0.61 11.36
N GLU A 149 -26.83 1.92 11.23
CA GLU A 149 -25.80 2.84 10.76
C GLU A 149 -24.56 2.83 11.68
N TYR A 150 -24.76 2.50 12.96
CA TYR A 150 -23.73 2.50 14.01
C TYR A 150 -23.30 1.09 14.41
N ASP A 151 -23.57 0.11 13.58
CA ASP A 151 -23.04 -1.25 13.76
C ASP A 151 -21.51 -1.27 13.78
N SER A 152 -20.92 -2.29 14.40
CA SER A 152 -19.47 -2.45 14.38
C SER A 152 -19.04 -3.17 13.12
N PHE A 153 -18.33 -2.49 12.24
CA PHE A 153 -17.85 -3.08 10.98
C PHE A 153 -16.49 -2.52 10.56
N ALA A 154 -15.78 -3.29 9.73
CA ALA A 154 -14.58 -2.83 9.04
C ALA A 154 -14.91 -2.35 7.64
N THR A 155 -14.20 -1.32 7.17
CA THR A 155 -14.36 -0.80 5.81
C THR A 155 -13.06 -0.29 5.21
N ILE A 156 -13.04 -0.21 3.88
CA ILE A 156 -12.07 0.55 3.09
C ILE A 156 -12.88 1.44 2.14
N GLY A 157 -13.03 2.70 2.52
CA GLY A 157 -13.73 3.73 1.75
C GLY A 157 -15.19 3.89 2.14
N LEU A 158 -16.13 3.13 1.58
CA LEU A 158 -17.56 3.31 1.78
C LEU A 158 -18.05 2.65 3.08
N THR A 159 -18.94 3.32 3.82
CA THR A 159 -19.46 2.89 5.12
C THR A 159 -20.73 2.05 5.06
N ASN A 160 -21.22 1.75 3.86
CA ASN A 160 -22.40 0.92 3.65
C ASN A 160 -22.31 0.15 2.33
N SER A 161 -23.30 -0.67 2.01
CA SER A 161 -23.31 -1.55 0.84
C SER A 161 -23.60 -0.85 -0.50
N ASP A 162 -24.03 0.41 -0.50
CA ASP A 162 -24.37 1.10 -1.74
C ASP A 162 -23.11 1.48 -2.54
N GLY A 163 -22.98 0.89 -3.74
CA GLY A 163 -21.80 1.06 -4.60
C GLY A 163 -20.49 0.49 -4.04
N ASN A 164 -20.53 -0.25 -2.97
CA ASN A 164 -19.37 -0.82 -2.30
C ASN A 164 -19.00 -2.18 -2.90
N ALA A 165 -17.72 -2.40 -3.17
CA ALA A 165 -17.16 -3.65 -3.69
C ALA A 165 -16.14 -4.29 -2.73
N MET A 166 -16.11 -3.87 -1.46
CA MET A 166 -15.24 -4.46 -0.45
C MET A 166 -15.57 -5.94 -0.27
N SER A 167 -14.55 -6.76 -0.12
CA SER A 167 -14.67 -8.18 0.24
C SER A 167 -13.60 -8.56 1.25
N ASP A 168 -13.88 -9.56 2.03
CA ASP A 168 -12.95 -10.18 2.98
C ASP A 168 -12.61 -11.60 2.54
N ILE A 169 -11.38 -12.03 2.80
CA ILE A 169 -10.88 -13.37 2.47
C ILE A 169 -10.08 -13.90 3.65
N GLY A 170 -10.56 -14.99 4.26
CA GLY A 170 -9.84 -15.71 5.30
C GLY A 170 -9.72 -14.96 6.63
N ILE A 171 -10.58 -13.99 6.90
CA ILE A 171 -10.66 -13.31 8.19
C ILE A 171 -11.59 -14.13 9.12
N ASP A 172 -11.16 -14.31 10.36
CA ASP A 172 -11.98 -14.90 11.41
C ASP A 172 -12.69 -13.77 12.18
N TRP A 173 -13.99 -13.66 11.98
CA TRP A 173 -14.85 -12.66 12.62
C TRP A 173 -15.48 -13.13 13.93
N THR A 174 -15.23 -14.37 14.36
CA THR A 174 -15.92 -15.02 15.50
C THR A 174 -15.90 -14.20 16.80
N ASN A 175 -14.87 -13.40 17.02
CA ASN A 175 -14.76 -12.55 18.21
C ASN A 175 -15.11 -11.08 17.94
N PHE A 176 -15.50 -10.77 16.73
CA PHE A 176 -15.93 -9.43 16.34
C PHE A 176 -17.47 -9.35 16.24
N GLU A 177 -18.13 -10.46 15.90
CA GLU A 177 -19.57 -10.63 15.83
C GLU A 177 -20.18 -11.14 17.14
#